data_bddf78fb2739e73d48f0503e55102a33
#
_entry.id   bddf78fb2739e73d48f0503e55102a33
#
_cell.length_a   1.000
_cell.length_b   1.000
_cell.length_c   1.000
_cell.angle_alpha   90.00
_cell.angle_beta   90.00
_cell.angle_gamma   90.00
#
_symmetry.space_group_name_H-M   'P 1'
#
loop_
_entity.id
_entity.type
_entity.pdbx_description
1 polymer ?
#
loop_
_entity_poly.entity_id
_entity_poly.type
_entity_poly.pdbx_seq_one_letter_code
_entity_poly.pdbx_strand_id
1 'polypeptide(L)'
;MDFLLTHPVATSFIEWSKTTAVPDEMVVQTLGRISSLKMVNDKWVVEQTYVPQPRYHFQKWYSGCRGRMRNAVCVFSLKDLSTILQSGCYIVNKVRSDFEPFLAECFRDVIRKREILQ
;
A
#
# COMPACT_ATOMS: atom_id res chain seq x y z
N MET A 1 10.71 -12.06 -0.05
CA MET A 1 11.39 -11.10 0.84
C MET A 1 12.88 -10.93 0.50
N ASP A 2 13.51 -11.93 -0.08
CA ASP A 2 14.95 -11.93 -0.41
C ASP A 2 15.37 -10.80 -1.36
N PHE A 3 14.54 -10.47 -2.38
CA PHE A 3 14.82 -9.37 -3.30
C PHE A 3 15.15 -8.04 -2.57
N LEU A 4 14.36 -7.67 -1.56
CA LEU A 4 14.55 -6.41 -0.84
C LEU A 4 15.87 -6.33 -0.07
N LEU A 5 16.37 -7.48 0.37
CA LEU A 5 17.56 -7.57 1.22
C LEU A 5 18.84 -7.84 0.44
N THR A 6 18.74 -8.45 -0.74
CA THR A 6 19.91 -8.97 -1.45
C THR A 6 20.12 -8.37 -2.85
N HIS A 7 19.06 -7.83 -3.47
CA HIS A 7 19.19 -7.32 -4.84
C HIS A 7 19.90 -5.95 -4.87
N PRO A 8 20.95 -5.78 -5.70
CA PRO A 8 21.76 -4.55 -5.71
C PRO A 8 20.94 -3.26 -5.94
N VAL A 9 19.94 -3.31 -6.82
CA VAL A 9 19.06 -2.15 -7.08
C VAL A 9 18.22 -1.82 -5.86
N ALA A 10 17.71 -2.83 -5.15
CA ALA A 10 16.90 -2.60 -3.95
C ALA A 10 17.76 -2.02 -2.82
N THR A 11 18.93 -2.56 -2.58
CA THR A 11 19.85 -2.06 -1.54
C THR A 11 20.35 -0.64 -1.84
N SER A 12 20.67 -0.34 -3.10
CA SER A 12 21.04 1.02 -3.52
C SER A 12 19.90 2.01 -3.36
N PHE A 13 18.67 1.60 -3.69
CA PHE A 13 17.50 2.45 -3.51
C PHE A 13 17.18 2.71 -2.03
N ILE A 14 17.29 1.70 -1.17
CA ILE A 14 17.12 1.86 0.28
C ILE A 14 18.17 2.81 0.84
N GLU A 15 19.42 2.70 0.43
CA GLU A 15 20.48 3.58 0.88
C GLU A 15 20.22 5.04 0.46
N TRP A 16 19.86 5.27 -0.80
CA TRP A 16 19.47 6.58 -1.30
C TRP A 16 18.27 7.16 -0.54
N SER A 17 17.28 6.33 -0.21
CA SER A 17 16.06 6.78 0.47
C SER A 17 16.29 7.33 1.87
N LYS A 18 17.40 6.98 2.54
CA LYS A 18 17.74 7.48 3.88
C LYS A 18 17.91 9.01 3.93
N THR A 19 18.22 9.63 2.80
CA THR A 19 18.43 11.07 2.69
C THR A 19 17.24 11.82 2.09
N THR A 20 16.16 11.12 1.76
CA THR A 20 14.95 11.73 1.19
C THR A 20 13.94 12.11 2.25
N ALA A 21 13.05 13.05 1.93
CA ALA A 21 11.90 13.34 2.77
C ALA A 21 10.85 12.22 2.67
N VAL A 22 10.30 11.81 3.82
CA VAL A 22 9.19 10.82 3.92
C VAL A 22 9.51 9.48 3.20
N PRO A 23 10.63 8.82 3.49
CA PRO A 23 11.06 7.62 2.79
C PRO A 23 10.09 6.45 2.97
N ASP A 24 9.39 6.37 4.10
CA ASP A 24 8.40 5.35 4.44
C ASP A 24 7.21 5.32 3.47
N GLU A 25 6.82 6.46 2.90
CA GLU A 25 5.71 6.54 1.94
C GLU A 25 6.08 6.03 0.54
N MET A 26 7.37 6.03 0.19
CA MET A 26 7.82 5.69 -1.17
C MET A 26 8.56 4.35 -1.27
N VAL A 27 9.28 3.92 -0.24
CA VAL A 27 10.19 2.77 -0.32
C VAL A 27 9.45 1.48 -0.69
N VAL A 28 8.42 1.12 0.06
CA VAL A 28 7.70 -0.14 -0.15
C VAL A 28 7.01 -0.19 -1.51
N GLN A 29 6.39 0.92 -1.92
CA GLN A 29 5.68 1.01 -3.20
C GLN A 29 6.63 0.96 -4.40
N THR A 30 7.77 1.64 -4.29
CA THR A 30 8.77 1.68 -5.35
C THR A 30 9.47 0.32 -5.49
N LEU A 31 9.89 -0.28 -4.38
CA LEU A 31 10.55 -1.59 -4.39
C LEU A 31 9.61 -2.71 -4.87
N GLY A 32 8.32 -2.63 -4.54
CA GLY A 32 7.32 -3.55 -5.08
C GLY A 32 7.18 -3.47 -6.61
N ARG A 33 7.41 -2.31 -7.20
CA ARG A 33 7.45 -2.13 -8.65
C ARG A 33 8.78 -2.56 -9.28
N ILE A 34 9.89 -2.26 -8.61
CA ILE A 34 11.24 -2.64 -9.07
C ILE A 34 11.40 -4.16 -9.08
N SER A 35 10.70 -4.90 -8.23
CA SER A 35 10.74 -6.37 -8.22
C SER A 35 10.29 -7.02 -9.54
N SER A 36 9.60 -6.27 -10.41
CA SER A 36 9.24 -6.69 -11.76
C SER A 36 10.30 -6.36 -12.83
N LEU A 37 11.42 -5.74 -12.44
CA LEU A 37 12.52 -5.46 -13.36
C LEU A 37 13.30 -6.73 -13.64
N LYS A 38 13.51 -7.01 -14.92
CA LYS A 38 14.43 -8.05 -15.41
C LYS A 38 15.58 -7.42 -16.18
N MET A 39 16.74 -8.03 -16.10
CA MET A 39 17.88 -7.65 -16.92
C MET A 39 17.79 -8.39 -18.26
N VAL A 40 17.73 -7.64 -19.34
CA VAL A 40 17.73 -8.14 -20.71
C VAL A 40 18.81 -7.39 -21.48
N ASN A 41 19.82 -8.10 -22.02
CA ASN A 41 20.94 -7.52 -22.77
C ASN A 41 21.59 -6.32 -22.05
N ASP A 42 21.98 -6.51 -20.79
CA ASP A 42 22.62 -5.52 -19.91
C ASP A 42 21.78 -4.23 -19.65
N LYS A 43 20.51 -4.28 -19.96
CA LYS A 43 19.55 -3.19 -19.66
C LYS A 43 18.45 -3.68 -18.73
N TRP A 44 18.12 -2.87 -17.74
CA TRP A 44 16.95 -3.09 -16.91
C TRP A 44 15.67 -2.78 -17.67
N VAL A 45 14.83 -3.79 -17.85
CA VAL A 45 13.55 -3.66 -18.53
C VAL A 45 12.45 -4.01 -17.54
N VAL A 46 11.42 -3.17 -17.47
CA VAL A 46 10.18 -3.51 -16.75
C VAL A 46 9.48 -4.59 -17.56
N GLU A 47 9.30 -5.77 -16.98
CA GLU A 47 8.45 -6.78 -17.60
C GLU A 47 7.01 -6.22 -17.62
N GLN A 48 6.61 -5.75 -18.80
CA GLN A 48 5.25 -5.26 -19.04
C GLN A 48 4.25 -6.42 -19.15
N THR A 49 4.18 -7.26 -18.15
CA THR A 49 2.92 -7.92 -17.87
C THR A 49 2.08 -6.87 -17.15
N TYR A 50 1.06 -6.35 -17.80
CA TYR A 50 0.04 -5.53 -17.18
C TYR A 50 -0.75 -6.40 -16.19
N VAL A 51 -0.09 -6.75 -15.12
CA VAL A 51 -0.75 -7.18 -13.91
C VAL A 51 -1.21 -5.86 -13.29
N PRO A 52 -2.52 -5.65 -13.07
CA PRO A 52 -2.98 -4.53 -12.27
C PRO A 52 -2.16 -4.56 -10.98
N GLN A 53 -1.25 -3.61 -10.83
CA GLN A 53 -0.33 -3.60 -9.68
C GLN A 53 -1.20 -3.66 -8.44
N PRO A 54 -1.05 -4.64 -7.56
CA PRO A 54 -1.79 -4.65 -6.33
C PRO A 54 -1.53 -3.32 -5.65
N ARG A 55 -2.57 -2.54 -5.46
CA ARG A 55 -2.46 -1.31 -4.70
C ARG A 55 -2.22 -1.74 -3.26
N TYR A 56 -0.95 -1.74 -2.83
CA TYR A 56 -0.60 -2.14 -1.47
C TYR A 56 -1.32 -1.28 -0.43
N HIS A 57 -1.58 -0.02 -0.80
CA HIS A 57 -2.03 1.02 0.11
C HIS A 57 -3.31 1.67 -0.38
N PHE A 58 -4.40 1.57 0.38
CA PHE A 58 -5.61 2.32 0.14
C PHE A 58 -5.56 3.63 0.90
N GLN A 59 -5.45 4.72 0.16
CA GLN A 59 -5.36 6.07 0.69
C GLN A 59 -6.11 7.04 -0.23
N LYS A 60 -6.83 7.98 0.34
CA LYS A 60 -7.50 9.05 -0.40
C LYS A 60 -6.94 10.39 0.00
N TRP A 61 -6.55 11.17 -0.99
CA TRP A 61 -6.06 12.53 -0.86
C TRP A 61 -7.09 13.50 -1.42
N TYR A 62 -7.35 14.60 -0.72
CA TYR A 62 -8.14 15.77 -1.13
C TYR A 62 -9.60 15.51 -1.55
N SER A 63 -9.95 14.42 -2.21
CA SER A 63 -11.29 14.18 -2.74
C SER A 63 -11.81 12.77 -2.48
N GLY A 64 -13.14 12.60 -2.55
CA GLY A 64 -13.81 11.32 -2.42
C GLY A 64 -13.78 10.72 -1.00
N CYS A 65 -13.42 11.49 0.02
CA CYS A 65 -13.47 11.11 1.42
C CYS A 65 -14.91 11.14 1.92
N ARG A 66 -15.41 10.03 2.43
CA ARG A 66 -16.72 9.95 3.09
C ARG A 66 -16.61 10.08 4.62
N GLY A 67 -15.40 10.05 5.14
CA GLY A 67 -15.05 10.30 6.52
C GLY A 67 -14.65 11.75 6.75
N ARG A 68 -13.52 11.98 7.41
CA ARG A 68 -13.01 13.31 7.76
C ARG A 68 -11.65 13.57 7.16
N MET A 69 -11.47 14.73 6.54
CA MET A 69 -10.15 15.15 6.05
C MET A 69 -9.26 15.64 7.21
N ARG A 70 -8.03 15.17 7.26
CA ARG A 70 -6.98 15.64 8.18
C ARG A 70 -5.63 15.67 7.48
N ASN A 71 -5.01 16.85 7.44
CA ASN A 71 -3.73 17.06 6.75
C ASN A 71 -3.74 16.50 5.33
N ALA A 72 -4.77 16.86 4.55
CA ALA A 72 -4.99 16.43 3.18
C ALA A 72 -5.25 14.92 2.97
N VAL A 73 -5.23 14.10 4.02
CA VAL A 73 -5.52 12.65 3.96
C VAL A 73 -6.89 12.35 4.56
N CYS A 74 -7.63 11.43 3.94
CA CYS A 74 -8.90 10.96 4.43
C CYS A 74 -8.73 10.06 5.66
N VAL A 75 -9.35 10.43 6.77
CA VAL A 75 -9.63 9.53 7.88
C VAL A 75 -10.94 8.82 7.56
N PHE A 76 -10.87 7.54 7.28
CA PHE A 76 -12.00 6.75 6.81
C PHE A 76 -13.10 6.58 7.85
N SER A 77 -14.33 6.45 7.37
CA SER A 77 -15.51 6.09 8.15
C SER A 77 -16.08 4.75 7.69
N LEU A 78 -17.07 4.23 8.40
CA LEU A 78 -17.82 3.02 7.98
C LEU A 78 -18.42 3.15 6.58
N LYS A 79 -18.73 4.36 6.12
CA LYS A 79 -19.23 4.61 4.75
C LYS A 79 -18.19 4.27 3.67
N ASP A 80 -16.90 4.23 4.01
CA ASP A 80 -15.82 3.88 3.09
C ASP A 80 -15.53 2.36 3.08
N LEU A 81 -16.04 1.59 4.03
CA LEU A 81 -15.71 0.18 4.27
C LEU A 81 -15.85 -0.67 3.00
N SER A 82 -17.00 -0.59 2.31
CA SER A 82 -17.24 -1.35 1.09
C SER A 82 -16.20 -1.05 0.00
N THR A 83 -15.90 0.23 -0.21
CA THR A 83 -14.89 0.65 -1.20
C THR A 83 -13.50 0.15 -0.85
N ILE A 84 -13.14 0.18 0.43
CA ILE A 84 -11.86 -0.32 0.93
C ILE A 84 -11.75 -1.83 0.70
N LEU A 85 -12.77 -2.59 1.06
CA LEU A 85 -12.79 -4.06 0.90
C LEU A 85 -12.72 -4.50 -0.57
N GLN A 86 -13.32 -3.71 -1.48
CA GLN A 86 -13.29 -3.96 -2.92
C GLN A 86 -11.97 -3.54 -3.58
N SER A 87 -11.15 -2.75 -2.91
CA SER A 87 -9.90 -2.23 -3.47
C SER A 87 -8.82 -3.29 -3.68
N GLY A 88 -8.88 -4.41 -2.95
CA GLY A 88 -7.84 -5.42 -2.92
C GLY A 88 -6.54 -4.98 -2.25
N CYS A 89 -6.51 -3.81 -1.59
CA CYS A 89 -5.33 -3.30 -0.90
C CYS A 89 -5.07 -4.06 0.40
N TYR A 90 -3.78 -4.22 0.73
CA TYR A 90 -3.35 -4.88 1.97
C TYR A 90 -3.28 -3.92 3.16
N ILE A 91 -3.05 -2.65 2.91
CA ILE A 91 -2.86 -1.62 3.92
C ILE A 91 -3.90 -0.52 3.69
N VAL A 92 -4.50 -0.03 4.76
CA VAL A 92 -5.48 1.06 4.73
C VAL A 92 -4.96 2.21 5.59
N ASN A 93 -4.88 3.40 5.01
CA ASN A 93 -4.46 4.60 5.70
C ASN A 93 -5.37 5.78 5.30
N LYS A 94 -6.08 6.38 6.24
CA LYS A 94 -5.88 6.47 7.68
C LYS A 94 -7.14 6.00 8.42
N VAL A 95 -6.98 5.08 9.34
CA VAL A 95 -8.02 4.65 10.27
C VAL A 95 -7.70 5.22 11.65
N ARG A 96 -8.71 5.76 12.33
CA ARG A 96 -8.56 6.33 13.69
C ARG A 96 -9.70 5.88 14.58
N SER A 97 -9.38 5.19 15.65
CA SER A 97 -10.35 4.67 16.62
C SER A 97 -11.05 5.76 17.44
N ASP A 98 -10.43 6.93 17.58
CA ASP A 98 -11.05 8.08 18.25
C ASP A 98 -12.09 8.81 17.38
N PHE A 99 -12.08 8.55 16.07
CA PHE A 99 -13.05 9.10 15.13
C PHE A 99 -14.11 8.08 14.71
N GLU A 100 -13.69 6.85 14.39
CA GLU A 100 -14.58 5.77 13.94
C GLU A 100 -14.15 4.45 14.60
N PRO A 101 -14.56 4.20 15.85
CA PRO A 101 -14.10 3.05 16.64
C PRO A 101 -14.47 1.71 16.02
N PHE A 102 -15.63 1.60 15.39
CA PHE A 102 -16.12 0.36 14.84
C PHE A 102 -15.46 -0.05 13.52
N LEU A 103 -14.80 0.87 12.80
CA LEU A 103 -14.18 0.56 11.52
C LEU A 103 -13.06 -0.48 11.65
N ALA A 104 -12.24 -0.37 12.68
CA ALA A 104 -11.16 -1.33 12.96
C ALA A 104 -11.70 -2.71 13.37
N GLU A 105 -12.83 -2.75 14.07
CA GLU A 105 -13.52 -4.00 14.43
C GLU A 105 -14.09 -4.69 13.20
N CYS A 106 -14.76 -3.93 12.32
CA CYS A 106 -15.26 -4.46 11.06
C CYS A 106 -14.15 -5.07 10.19
N PHE A 107 -12.99 -4.44 10.12
CA PHE A 107 -11.84 -5.02 9.41
C PHE A 107 -11.37 -6.33 10.03
N ARG A 108 -11.24 -6.39 11.35
CA ARG A 108 -10.88 -7.63 12.07
C ARG A 108 -11.85 -8.77 11.77
N ASP A 109 -13.14 -8.49 11.79
CA ASP A 109 -14.18 -9.51 11.53
C ASP A 109 -14.12 -10.01 10.09
N VAL A 110 -13.90 -9.11 9.12
CA VAL A 110 -13.74 -9.51 7.72
C VAL A 110 -12.49 -10.38 7.52
N ILE A 111 -11.36 -10.02 8.14
CA ILE A 111 -10.11 -10.79 8.04
C ILE A 111 -10.32 -12.18 8.64
N ARG A 112 -10.85 -12.28 9.85
CA ARG A 112 -11.16 -13.57 10.49
C ARG A 112 -12.06 -14.46 9.66
N LYS A 113 -13.13 -13.90 9.05
CA LYS A 113 -14.02 -14.67 8.17
C LYS A 113 -13.30 -15.20 6.94
N ARG A 114 -12.35 -14.44 6.37
CA ARG A 114 -11.54 -14.89 5.23
C ARG A 114 -10.57 -16.01 5.60
N GLU A 115 -9.98 -15.97 6.77
CA GLU A 115 -9.08 -17.01 7.28
C GLU A 115 -9.81 -18.34 7.54
N ILE A 116 -11.06 -18.29 7.97
CA ILE A 116 -11.88 -19.50 8.22
C ILE A 116 -12.35 -20.17 6.91
N LEU A 117 -12.42 -19.41 5.81
CA LEU A 117 -12.90 -19.89 4.51
C LEU A 117 -11.78 -20.38 3.57
N GLN A 118 -10.53 -20.32 4.01
CA GLN A 118 -9.35 -20.89 3.32
C GLN A 118 -8.96 -22.23 3.92
#